data_e59f6ab54bab15e8c919f05c61eb3429
#
_entry.id   e59f6ab54bab15e8c919f05c61eb3429
#
_cell.length_a   1.000
_cell.length_b   1.000
_cell.length_c   1.000
_cell.angle_alpha   90.00
_cell.angle_beta   90.00
_cell.angle_gamma   90.00
#
_symmetry.space_group_name_H-M   'P 1'
#
loop_
_entity.id
_entity.type
_entity.pdbx_description
1 polymer ?
#
loop_
_entity_poly.entity_id
_entity_poly.type
_entity_poly.pdbx_seq_one_letter_code
_entity_poly.pdbx_strand_id
1 'polypeptide(L)'
;MRSNIKFAFEKSKKEKRPALITYTVAGDNTKINSLKMLNAISKHADILELGFPHNTPIADGGQIQGSSHRALKNGIKLKDVFQIAKKFKKNNSNKPLILMGYFNLIYQSGENNFLKNCKNSGVDGLIIVDLPY
;
A
#
# COMPACT_ATOMS: atom_id res chain seq x y z
N MET A 1 -10.29 14.19 13.37
CA MET A 1 -9.70 14.19 12.02
C MET A 1 -10.56 13.29 11.13
N ARG A 2 -11.02 13.75 9.98
CA ARG A 2 -11.89 12.96 9.10
C ARG A 2 -11.04 11.92 8.37
N SER A 3 -11.41 10.64 8.40
CA SER A 3 -10.68 9.57 7.70
C SER A 3 -10.80 9.74 6.18
N ASN A 4 -9.67 9.76 5.47
CA ASN A 4 -9.64 9.81 4.00
C ASN A 4 -10.37 8.60 3.39
N ILE A 5 -10.27 7.42 4.01
CA ILE A 5 -10.97 6.19 3.57
C ILE A 5 -12.49 6.40 3.66
N LYS A 6 -12.98 6.89 4.81
CA LYS A 6 -14.41 7.18 4.98
C LYS A 6 -14.91 8.18 3.95
N PHE A 7 -14.13 9.24 3.70
CA PHE A 7 -14.48 10.24 2.68
C PHE A 7 -14.57 9.65 1.27
N ALA A 8 -13.65 8.75 0.88
CA ALA A 8 -13.68 8.08 -0.41
C ALA A 8 -14.95 7.25 -0.60
N PHE A 9 -15.36 6.46 0.41
CA PHE A 9 -16.60 5.69 0.36
C PHE A 9 -17.86 6.57 0.36
N GLU A 10 -17.88 7.65 1.14
CA GLU A 10 -19.00 8.59 1.13
C GLU A 10 -19.16 9.29 -0.23
N LYS A 11 -18.03 9.62 -0.88
CA LYS A 11 -18.01 10.21 -2.22
C LYS A 11 -18.61 9.25 -3.24
N SER A 12 -18.11 8.02 -3.34
CA SER A 12 -18.59 7.02 -4.30
C SER A 12 -20.08 6.69 -4.08
N LYS A 13 -20.52 6.64 -2.80
CA LYS A 13 -21.93 6.46 -2.47
C LYS A 13 -22.81 7.63 -2.99
N LYS A 14 -22.36 8.88 -2.83
CA LYS A 14 -23.06 10.06 -3.40
C LYS A 14 -23.14 10.01 -4.91
N GLU A 15 -22.09 9.52 -5.57
CA GLU A 15 -22.02 9.33 -7.01
C GLU A 15 -22.77 8.08 -7.51
N LYS A 16 -23.42 7.34 -6.60
CA LYS A 16 -24.20 6.11 -6.87
C LYS A 16 -23.41 5.05 -7.66
N ARG A 17 -22.12 4.91 -7.34
CA ARG A 17 -21.21 3.92 -7.91
C ARG A 17 -20.39 3.20 -6.84
N PRO A 18 -19.85 1.99 -7.13
CA PRO A 18 -18.88 1.36 -6.26
C PRO A 18 -17.59 2.18 -6.18
N ALA A 19 -16.88 2.06 -5.05
CA ALA A 19 -15.53 2.59 -4.92
C ALA A 19 -14.55 1.68 -5.69
N LEU A 20 -13.67 2.29 -6.49
CA LEU A 20 -12.58 1.57 -7.14
C LEU A 20 -11.36 1.55 -6.22
N ILE A 21 -10.97 0.36 -5.80
CA ILE A 21 -9.76 0.11 -5.02
C ILE A 21 -8.75 -0.62 -5.92
N THR A 22 -7.53 -0.14 -5.99
CA THR A 22 -6.49 -0.71 -6.83
C THR A 22 -5.29 -1.14 -6.00
N TYR A 23 -4.72 -2.30 -6.33
CA TYR A 23 -3.55 -2.87 -5.67
C TYR A 23 -2.31 -2.82 -6.59
N THR A 24 -1.15 -2.48 -6.02
CA THR A 24 0.16 -2.58 -6.69
C THR A 24 1.22 -3.01 -5.69
N VAL A 25 2.22 -3.79 -6.13
CA VAL A 25 3.36 -4.18 -5.30
C VAL A 25 4.43 -3.10 -5.33
N ALA A 26 4.89 -2.67 -4.15
CA ALA A 26 5.97 -1.70 -4.03
C ALA A 26 7.28 -2.25 -4.59
N GLY A 27 7.93 -1.49 -5.47
CA GLY A 27 9.22 -1.86 -6.04
C GLY A 27 9.17 -2.87 -7.18
N ASP A 28 7.99 -3.28 -7.63
CA ASP A 28 7.88 -4.04 -8.88
C ASP A 28 8.48 -3.19 -10.00
N ASN A 29 9.48 -3.76 -10.69
CA ASN A 29 10.38 -3.09 -11.61
C ASN A 29 11.37 -2.14 -10.89
N THR A 30 10.96 -0.96 -10.42
CA THR A 30 11.80 -0.02 -9.66
C THR A 30 10.98 0.80 -8.65
N LYS A 31 11.68 1.38 -7.64
CA LYS A 31 11.05 2.31 -6.67
C LYS A 31 10.45 3.54 -7.35
N ILE A 32 11.12 4.05 -8.39
CA ILE A 32 10.67 5.23 -9.16
C ILE A 32 9.40 4.88 -9.94
N ASN A 33 9.36 3.72 -10.57
CA ASN A 33 8.19 3.28 -11.32
C ASN A 33 6.99 3.01 -10.42
N SER A 34 7.19 2.46 -9.21
CA SER A 34 6.13 2.33 -8.22
C SER A 34 5.47 3.67 -7.90
N LEU A 35 6.28 4.72 -7.67
CA LEU A 35 5.73 6.05 -7.41
C LEU A 35 5.01 6.64 -8.62
N LYS A 36 5.56 6.48 -9.83
CA LYS A 36 4.90 6.91 -11.07
C LYS A 36 3.57 6.20 -11.27
N MET A 37 3.52 4.88 -11.03
CA MET A 37 2.32 4.06 -11.14
C MET A 37 1.26 4.51 -10.14
N LEU A 38 1.60 4.69 -8.85
CA LEU A 38 0.68 5.21 -7.85
C LEU A 38 0.08 6.56 -8.26
N ASN A 39 0.92 7.50 -8.74
CA ASN A 39 0.44 8.80 -9.20
C ASN A 39 -0.47 8.70 -10.43
N ALA A 40 -0.20 7.80 -11.36
CA ALA A 40 -1.05 7.61 -12.53
C ALA A 40 -2.41 7.01 -12.15
N ILE A 41 -2.41 5.93 -11.36
CA ILE A 41 -3.62 5.22 -10.93
C ILE A 41 -4.47 6.09 -9.99
N SER A 42 -3.85 6.93 -9.17
CA SER A 42 -4.56 7.79 -8.21
C SER A 42 -5.57 8.75 -8.84
N LYS A 43 -5.42 9.03 -10.13
CA LYS A 43 -6.35 9.88 -10.87
C LYS A 43 -7.71 9.20 -11.11
N HIS A 44 -7.73 7.87 -11.07
CA HIS A 44 -8.90 7.07 -11.43
C HIS A 44 -9.43 6.24 -10.24
N ALA A 45 -8.55 5.78 -9.34
CA ALA A 45 -8.93 4.99 -8.18
C ALA A 45 -9.41 5.89 -7.02
N ASP A 46 -10.37 5.40 -6.24
CA ASP A 46 -10.83 6.04 -5.01
C ASP A 46 -9.89 5.78 -3.84
N ILE A 47 -9.37 4.55 -3.76
CA ILE A 47 -8.43 4.09 -2.71
C ILE A 47 -7.29 3.33 -3.41
N LEU A 48 -6.08 3.51 -2.91
CA LEU A 48 -4.90 2.78 -3.37
C LEU A 48 -4.43 1.81 -2.30
N GLU A 49 -4.07 0.60 -2.73
CA GLU A 49 -3.38 -0.38 -1.90
C GLU A 49 -1.96 -0.57 -2.44
N LEU A 50 -0.98 -0.38 -1.56
CA LEU A 50 0.44 -0.60 -1.83
C LEU A 50 0.90 -1.81 -1.05
N GLY A 51 1.18 -2.91 -1.77
CA GLY A 51 1.71 -4.13 -1.19
C GLY A 51 3.18 -3.99 -0.78
N PHE A 52 3.54 -4.38 0.45
CA PHE A 52 4.93 -4.61 0.80
C PHE A 52 5.28 -6.06 0.48
N PRO A 53 6.29 -6.30 -0.43
CA PRO A 53 6.53 -7.62 -0.99
C PRO A 53 7.03 -8.60 0.07
N HIS A 54 6.59 -9.85 -0.04
CA HIS A 54 6.99 -10.96 0.82
C HIS A 54 7.51 -12.11 -0.02
N ASN A 55 8.47 -12.89 0.50
CA ASN A 55 9.09 -14.01 -0.22
C ASN A 55 8.19 -15.27 -0.29
N THR A 56 7.22 -15.37 0.61
CA THR A 56 6.30 -16.51 0.70
C THR A 56 4.84 -16.02 0.75
N PRO A 57 4.34 -15.40 -0.34
CA PRO A 57 3.01 -14.79 -0.35
C PRO A 57 1.92 -15.84 -0.62
N ILE A 58 1.66 -16.70 0.35
CA ILE A 58 0.81 -17.89 0.23
C ILE A 58 -0.66 -17.62 -0.13
N ALA A 59 -1.16 -16.44 0.19
CA ALA A 59 -2.54 -16.05 -0.13
C ALA A 59 -2.67 -15.30 -1.46
N ASP A 60 -1.56 -15.03 -2.15
CA ASP A 60 -1.55 -14.28 -3.39
C ASP A 60 -1.56 -15.19 -4.62
N GLY A 61 -2.22 -14.73 -5.68
CA GLY A 61 -2.16 -15.38 -7.00
C GLY A 61 -0.83 -15.13 -7.72
N GLY A 62 -0.57 -15.92 -8.78
CA GLY A 62 0.71 -15.96 -9.50
C GLY A 62 1.20 -14.60 -10.00
N GLN A 63 0.31 -13.69 -10.38
CA GLN A 63 0.68 -12.33 -10.84
C GLN A 63 1.29 -11.49 -9.70
N ILE A 64 0.66 -11.53 -8.52
CA ILE A 64 1.15 -10.81 -7.34
C ILE A 64 2.41 -11.45 -6.80
N GLN A 65 2.47 -12.78 -6.76
CA GLN A 65 3.70 -13.52 -6.42
C GLN A 65 4.86 -13.13 -7.34
N GLY A 66 4.63 -13.09 -8.64
CA GLY A 66 5.63 -12.65 -9.63
C GLY A 66 6.10 -11.22 -9.41
N SER A 67 5.17 -10.29 -9.11
CA SER A 67 5.49 -8.90 -8.78
C SER A 67 6.32 -8.78 -7.51
N SER A 68 5.95 -9.51 -6.45
CA SER A 68 6.71 -9.56 -5.19
C SER A 68 8.12 -10.11 -5.41
N HIS A 69 8.25 -11.19 -6.20
CA HIS A 69 9.55 -11.77 -6.54
C HIS A 69 10.46 -10.77 -7.28
N ARG A 70 9.93 -10.07 -8.30
CA ARG A 70 10.69 -9.03 -9.02
C ARG A 70 11.11 -7.90 -8.10
N ALA A 71 10.21 -7.43 -7.23
CA ALA A 71 10.50 -6.38 -6.28
C ALA A 71 11.63 -6.77 -5.31
N LEU A 72 11.56 -7.97 -4.74
CA LEU A 72 12.59 -8.49 -3.82
C LEU A 72 13.93 -8.69 -4.53
N LYS A 73 13.93 -9.23 -5.76
CA LYS A 73 15.13 -9.37 -6.59
C LYS A 73 15.79 -8.01 -6.87
N ASN A 74 15.01 -6.94 -7.00
CA ASN A 74 15.48 -5.56 -7.16
C ASN A 74 15.89 -4.91 -5.84
N GLY A 75 15.91 -5.65 -4.73
CA GLY A 75 16.40 -5.18 -3.44
C GLY A 75 15.47 -4.23 -2.69
N ILE A 76 14.16 -4.28 -2.96
CA ILE A 76 13.19 -3.51 -2.18
C ILE A 76 13.19 -3.97 -0.72
N LYS A 77 13.13 -3.02 0.20
CA LYS A 77 13.04 -3.26 1.64
C LYS A 77 11.82 -2.52 2.21
N LEU A 78 11.35 -2.93 3.37
CA LEU A 78 10.20 -2.31 4.03
C LEU A 78 10.37 -0.78 4.20
N LYS A 79 11.59 -0.31 4.53
CA LYS A 79 11.89 1.13 4.59
C LYS A 79 11.63 1.87 3.28
N ASP A 80 11.82 1.20 2.14
CA ASP A 80 11.59 1.80 0.82
C ASP A 80 10.10 1.93 0.52
N VAL A 81 9.29 0.99 1.01
CA VAL A 81 7.82 1.06 0.92
C VAL A 81 7.32 2.31 1.64
N PHE A 82 7.79 2.56 2.86
CA PHE A 82 7.46 3.79 3.60
C PHE A 82 7.92 5.06 2.87
N GLN A 83 9.08 5.03 2.23
CA GLN A 83 9.54 6.17 1.43
C GLN A 83 8.67 6.43 0.21
N ILE A 84 8.23 5.37 -0.50
CA ILE A 84 7.30 5.48 -1.63
C ILE A 84 5.97 6.07 -1.14
N ALA A 85 5.41 5.52 -0.07
CA ALA A 85 4.18 6.02 0.56
C ALA A 85 4.29 7.51 0.93
N LYS A 86 5.36 7.89 1.63
CA LYS A 86 5.61 9.28 2.05
C LYS A 86 5.72 10.24 0.86
N LYS A 87 6.46 9.85 -0.19
CA LYS A 87 6.59 10.66 -1.40
C LYS A 87 5.25 10.81 -2.12
N PHE A 88 4.48 9.73 -2.21
CA PHE A 88 3.14 9.78 -2.79
C PHE A 88 2.21 10.71 -2.00
N LYS A 89 2.13 10.55 -0.68
CA LYS A 89 1.26 11.34 0.21
C LYS A 89 1.62 12.82 0.26
N LYS A 90 2.89 13.19 0.01
CA LYS A 90 3.30 14.60 -0.06
C LYS A 90 2.50 15.39 -1.08
N ASN A 91 2.17 14.79 -2.23
CA ASN A 91 1.45 15.45 -3.32
C ASN A 91 -0.03 15.01 -3.40
N ASN A 92 -0.43 14.00 -2.61
CA ASN A 92 -1.75 13.37 -2.65
C ASN A 92 -2.29 13.16 -1.23
N SER A 93 -2.24 14.19 -0.38
CA SER A 93 -2.55 14.09 1.06
C SER A 93 -3.96 13.52 1.35
N ASN A 94 -4.94 13.86 0.51
CA ASN A 94 -6.34 13.45 0.67
C ASN A 94 -6.67 12.12 -0.03
N LYS A 95 -5.75 11.54 -0.84
CA LYS A 95 -5.95 10.25 -1.48
C LYS A 95 -5.67 9.14 -0.47
N PRO A 96 -6.66 8.26 -0.16
CA PRO A 96 -6.40 7.15 0.75
C PRO A 96 -5.33 6.21 0.21
N LEU A 97 -4.38 5.85 1.08
CA LEU A 97 -3.34 4.87 0.81
C LEU A 97 -3.33 3.83 1.92
N ILE A 98 -3.56 2.58 1.55
CA ILE A 98 -3.52 1.42 2.44
C ILE A 98 -2.22 0.66 2.16
N LEU A 99 -1.52 0.20 3.20
CA LEU A 99 -0.47 -0.81 3.03
C LEU A 99 -1.06 -2.20 3.24
N MET A 100 -0.71 -3.12 2.35
CA MET A 100 -1.13 -4.51 2.42
C MET A 100 0.09 -5.44 2.44
N GLY A 101 0.04 -6.48 3.28
CA GLY A 101 1.08 -7.50 3.31
C GLY A 101 0.93 -8.50 4.45
N TYR A 102 2.03 -9.18 4.77
CA TYR A 102 2.06 -10.30 5.71
C TYR A 102 2.63 -9.89 7.07
N PHE A 103 2.08 -10.47 8.13
CA PHE A 103 2.39 -10.11 9.51
C PHE A 103 3.86 -10.34 9.88
N ASN A 104 4.51 -11.35 9.30
CA ASN A 104 5.91 -11.66 9.60
C ASN A 104 6.85 -10.44 9.48
N LEU A 105 6.71 -9.63 8.42
CA LEU A 105 7.53 -8.42 8.23
C LEU A 105 7.25 -7.34 9.28
N ILE A 106 6.01 -7.26 9.74
CA ILE A 106 5.60 -6.34 10.81
C ILE A 106 6.23 -6.80 12.13
N TYR A 107 6.10 -8.08 12.44
CA TYR A 107 6.67 -8.70 13.64
C TYR A 107 8.19 -8.50 13.71
N GLN A 108 8.91 -8.79 12.62
CA GLN A 108 10.36 -8.62 12.55
C GLN A 108 10.80 -7.15 12.69
N SER A 109 10.03 -6.20 12.22
CA SER A 109 10.34 -4.77 12.36
C SER A 109 9.96 -4.19 13.73
N GLY A 110 9.19 -4.93 14.51
CA GLY A 110 8.53 -4.49 15.72
C GLY A 110 7.26 -3.69 15.41
N GLU A 111 6.12 -4.13 15.96
CA GLU A 111 4.79 -3.57 15.65
C GLU A 111 4.72 -2.06 15.89
N ASN A 112 5.20 -1.59 17.06
CA ASN A 112 5.21 -0.16 17.39
C ASN A 112 6.04 0.67 16.40
N ASN A 113 7.20 0.14 15.98
CA ASN A 113 8.05 0.79 14.99
C ASN A 113 7.37 0.83 13.62
N PHE A 114 6.74 -0.28 13.21
CA PHE A 114 5.97 -0.34 11.97
C PHE A 114 4.84 0.68 11.96
N LEU A 115 4.00 0.72 13.00
CA LEU A 115 2.89 1.67 13.11
C LEU A 115 3.35 3.13 13.13
N LYS A 116 4.47 3.42 13.81
CA LYS A 116 5.10 4.74 13.79
C LYS A 116 5.52 5.15 12.37
N ASN A 117 6.12 4.22 11.62
CA ASN A 117 6.51 4.46 10.22
C ASN A 117 5.30 4.64 9.31
N CYS A 118 4.22 3.88 9.49
CA CYS A 118 2.96 4.08 8.78
C CYS A 118 2.42 5.50 8.99
N LYS A 119 2.34 5.93 10.25
CA LYS A 119 1.89 7.28 10.61
C LYS A 119 2.77 8.36 9.97
N ASN A 120 4.08 8.22 10.06
CA ASN A 120 5.05 9.18 9.51
C ASN A 120 5.06 9.24 7.98
N SER A 121 4.56 8.20 7.34
CA SER A 121 4.46 8.09 5.87
C SER A 121 3.08 8.50 5.34
N GLY A 122 2.14 8.83 6.24
CA GLY A 122 0.79 9.24 5.87
C GLY A 122 -0.10 8.10 5.39
N VAL A 123 0.18 6.86 5.79
CA VAL A 123 -0.64 5.69 5.51
C VAL A 123 -1.97 5.82 6.25
N ASP A 124 -3.08 5.56 5.56
CA ASP A 124 -4.43 5.73 6.09
C ASP A 124 -5.03 4.45 6.68
N GLY A 125 -4.50 3.28 6.30
CA GLY A 125 -5.00 1.97 6.77
C GLY A 125 -4.04 0.83 6.47
N LEU A 126 -4.34 -0.34 7.04
CA LEU A 126 -3.56 -1.57 6.87
C LEU A 126 -4.48 -2.73 6.52
N ILE A 127 -4.02 -3.62 5.65
CA ILE A 127 -4.57 -4.96 5.40
C ILE A 127 -3.45 -5.95 5.69
N ILE A 128 -3.63 -6.74 6.74
CA ILE A 128 -2.65 -7.76 7.14
C ILE A 128 -3.28 -9.12 6.90
N VAL A 129 -2.74 -9.83 5.89
CA VAL A 129 -3.36 -11.02 5.30
C VAL A 129 -3.47 -12.18 6.28
N ASP A 130 -2.48 -12.34 7.13
CA ASP A 130 -2.29 -13.46 8.04
C ASP A 130 -2.15 -13.01 9.51
N LEU A 131 -2.82 -11.90 9.87
CA LEU A 131 -2.81 -11.44 11.25
C LEU A 131 -3.46 -12.49 12.17
N PRO A 132 -2.74 -13.01 13.19
CA PRO A 132 -3.33 -13.92 14.16
C PRO A 132 -4.48 -13.27 14.94
N TYR A 133 -5.44 -14.11 15.31
CA TYR A 133 -6.58 -13.68 16.13
C TYR A 133 -6.16 -13.53 17.59
#